data_c26413e4f1d954d52177c606ccbb353e
#
_entry.id   c26413e4f1d954d52177c606ccbb353e
#
_cell.length_a   1.000
_cell.length_b   1.000
_cell.length_c   1.000
_cell.angle_alpha   90.00
_cell.angle_beta   90.00
_cell.angle_gamma   90.00
#
_symmetry.space_group_name_H-M   'P 1'
#
loop_
_entity.id
_entity.type
_entity.pdbx_description
1 polymer ?
#
loop_
_entity_poly.entity_id
_entity_poly.type
_entity_poly.pdbx_seq_one_letter_code
_entity_poly.pdbx_strand_id
1 'polypeptide(L)'
;MPLLQSISAPVRFYTSLLVTGGVFAALDAGTCVLRLSMPEGPRRRRMARRWLCTMARLAVGYLHRAGILDCDMAALTTIAQRRNLVLVANHPSRLDCLILASALPHMVCVTKASIWERGVLGSTLRTAGYVRHDSLLKIIGPASQSLREDCQLLLFPEGTRSRAGEQAGPIQPGFAAIAQRMRADVQVVLIETQSPYLSQGWPFLRRPPLPMRYRITLGPGFCAPSRDEASGRALMDAVERCFQKKTSPQDGEDLKNT
;
A
#
# COMPACT_ATOMS: atom_id res chain seq x y z
N MET A 1 -5.57 5.15 29.10
CA MET A 1 -6.28 4.88 27.81
C MET A 1 -7.44 3.86 27.92
N PRO A 2 -8.15 3.70 29.02
CA PRO A 2 -9.23 2.70 29.14
C PRO A 2 -10.60 3.15 28.63
N LEU A 3 -10.86 4.46 28.47
CA LEU A 3 -12.20 4.96 28.13
C LEU A 3 -12.76 4.51 26.77
N LEU A 4 -11.92 4.33 25.76
CA LEU A 4 -12.38 3.86 24.44
C LEU A 4 -12.63 2.36 24.39
N GLN A 5 -12.07 1.57 25.31
CA GLN A 5 -12.27 0.12 25.35
C GLN A 5 -13.60 -0.28 26.03
N SER A 6 -14.18 0.61 26.84
CA SER A 6 -15.50 0.38 27.45
C SER A 6 -16.67 0.57 26.46
N ILE A 7 -16.42 1.20 25.30
CA ILE A 7 -17.43 1.38 24.24
C ILE A 7 -17.60 0.08 23.46
N SER A 8 -18.84 -0.29 23.14
CA SER A 8 -19.13 -1.50 22.40
C SER A 8 -18.45 -1.54 21.03
N ALA A 9 -17.99 -2.71 20.60
CA ALA A 9 -17.24 -2.89 19.35
C ALA A 9 -17.97 -2.34 18.09
N PRO A 10 -19.30 -2.46 17.92
CA PRO A 10 -20.00 -1.81 16.81
C PRO A 10 -19.86 -0.29 16.82
N VAL A 11 -20.05 0.36 17.97
CA VAL A 11 -19.95 1.82 18.07
C VAL A 11 -18.54 2.28 17.72
N ARG A 12 -17.51 1.62 18.27
CA ARG A 12 -16.11 1.93 17.92
C ARG A 12 -15.84 1.80 16.41
N PHE A 13 -16.36 0.74 15.79
CA PHE A 13 -16.16 0.52 14.36
C PHE A 13 -16.81 1.63 13.51
N TYR A 14 -18.10 1.93 13.73
CA TYR A 14 -18.79 2.93 12.92
C TYR A 14 -18.32 4.37 13.18
N THR A 15 -17.99 4.71 14.42
CA THR A 15 -17.34 6.01 14.72
C THR A 15 -15.98 6.11 14.05
N SER A 16 -15.22 5.01 13.98
CA SER A 16 -13.94 5.00 13.28
C SER A 16 -14.07 5.17 11.77
N LEU A 17 -15.15 4.70 11.16
CA LEU A 17 -15.45 5.00 9.75
C LEU A 17 -15.70 6.50 9.54
N LEU A 18 -16.48 7.13 10.42
CA LEU A 18 -16.76 8.58 10.34
C LEU A 18 -15.48 9.41 10.53
N VAL A 19 -14.68 9.10 11.55
CA VAL A 19 -13.42 9.84 11.80
C VAL A 19 -12.45 9.65 10.63
N THR A 20 -12.30 8.42 10.14
CA THR A 20 -11.45 8.15 8.98
C THR A 20 -11.96 8.87 7.73
N GLY A 21 -13.28 8.93 7.52
CA GLY A 21 -13.92 9.73 6.48
C GLY A 21 -13.57 11.22 6.61
N GLY A 22 -13.59 11.78 7.82
CA GLY A 22 -13.16 13.15 8.10
C GLY A 22 -11.68 13.39 7.78
N VAL A 23 -10.80 12.41 8.12
CA VAL A 23 -9.38 12.49 7.75
C VAL A 23 -9.19 12.50 6.23
N PHE A 24 -9.96 11.71 5.48
CA PHE A 24 -9.90 11.74 4.01
C PHE A 24 -10.45 13.05 3.43
N ALA A 25 -11.47 13.63 4.03
CA ALA A 25 -11.97 14.96 3.64
C ALA A 25 -10.91 16.05 3.88
N ALA A 26 -10.23 16.02 5.04
CA ALA A 26 -9.12 16.91 5.33
C ALA A 26 -7.92 16.71 4.39
N LEU A 27 -7.62 15.46 4.02
CA LEU A 27 -6.62 15.12 3.02
C LEU A 27 -6.92 15.81 1.68
N ASP A 28 -8.17 15.72 1.21
CA ASP A 28 -8.56 16.32 -0.06
C ASP A 28 -8.56 17.85 0.00
N ALA A 29 -9.06 18.43 1.07
CA ALA A 29 -9.04 19.89 1.28
C ALA A 29 -7.60 20.44 1.27
N GLY A 30 -6.67 19.82 2.01
CA GLY A 30 -5.25 20.22 1.99
C GLY A 30 -4.60 20.03 0.63
N THR A 31 -4.98 18.98 -0.11
CA THR A 31 -4.52 18.78 -1.49
C THR A 31 -5.05 19.86 -2.43
N CYS A 32 -6.30 20.29 -2.25
CA CYS A 32 -6.88 21.42 -3.00
C CYS A 32 -6.08 22.69 -2.75
N VAL A 33 -5.76 23.00 -1.51
CA VAL A 33 -4.89 24.14 -1.15
C VAL A 33 -3.54 24.06 -1.86
N LEU A 34 -2.89 22.87 -1.84
CA LEU A 34 -1.61 22.67 -2.55
C LEU A 34 -1.73 22.93 -4.05
N ARG A 35 -2.85 22.55 -4.66
CA ARG A 35 -3.10 22.77 -6.11
C ARG A 35 -3.30 24.23 -6.45
N LEU A 36 -3.96 24.98 -5.58
CA LEU A 36 -4.22 26.41 -5.77
C LEU A 36 -2.97 27.27 -5.49
N SER A 37 -2.15 26.88 -4.51
CA SER A 37 -0.99 27.65 -4.06
C SER A 37 0.31 27.32 -4.76
N MET A 38 0.39 26.20 -5.51
CA MET A 38 1.64 25.75 -6.12
C MET A 38 1.45 25.31 -7.58
N PRO A 39 2.37 25.71 -8.49
CA PRO A 39 2.35 25.24 -9.87
C PRO A 39 2.60 23.73 -9.94
N GLU A 40 2.19 23.12 -11.08
CA GLU A 40 2.50 21.72 -11.34
C GLU A 40 4.01 21.49 -11.40
N GLY A 41 4.44 20.42 -10.71
CA GLY A 41 5.85 20.09 -10.71
C GLY A 41 6.26 19.11 -9.59
N PRO A 42 7.54 18.72 -9.58
CA PRO A 42 8.05 17.74 -8.61
C PRO A 42 7.91 18.20 -7.15
N ARG A 43 7.98 19.51 -6.90
CA ARG A 43 7.83 20.07 -5.55
C ARG A 43 6.40 19.88 -5.01
N ARG A 44 5.37 20.21 -5.84
CA ARG A 44 3.97 19.99 -5.45
C ARG A 44 3.69 18.51 -5.22
N ARG A 45 4.16 17.62 -6.12
CA ARG A 45 4.01 16.16 -5.96
C ARG A 45 4.64 15.66 -4.66
N ARG A 46 5.84 16.09 -4.32
CA ARG A 46 6.50 15.72 -3.05
C ARG A 46 5.71 16.19 -1.82
N MET A 47 5.21 17.42 -1.84
CA MET A 47 4.40 17.93 -0.72
C MET A 47 3.09 17.17 -0.59
N ALA A 48 2.41 16.86 -1.70
CA ALA A 48 1.19 16.07 -1.69
C ALA A 48 1.42 14.64 -1.14
N ARG A 49 2.54 13.99 -1.49
CA ARG A 49 2.92 12.67 -0.92
C ARG A 49 3.16 12.75 0.59
N ARG A 50 3.89 13.76 1.06
CA ARG A 50 4.12 13.97 2.50
C ARG A 50 2.80 14.23 3.24
N TRP A 51 1.92 15.04 2.65
CA TRP A 51 0.61 15.33 3.20
C TRP A 51 -0.23 14.06 3.29
N LEU A 52 -0.28 13.26 2.21
CA LEU A 52 -0.95 11.97 2.20
C LEU A 52 -0.40 11.02 3.28
N CYS A 53 0.92 10.92 3.40
CA CYS A 53 1.56 10.11 4.45
C CYS A 53 1.17 10.60 5.86
N THR A 54 1.14 11.90 6.10
CA THR A 54 0.74 12.48 7.40
C THR A 54 -0.71 12.14 7.72
N MET A 55 -1.63 12.30 6.77
CA MET A 55 -3.04 11.98 6.97
C MET A 55 -3.26 10.47 7.15
N ALA A 56 -2.55 9.64 6.37
CA ALA A 56 -2.56 8.19 6.55
C ALA A 56 -2.05 7.77 7.93
N ARG A 57 -0.98 8.40 8.42
CA ARG A 57 -0.43 8.17 9.77
C ARG A 57 -1.42 8.56 10.87
N LEU A 58 -2.12 9.67 10.72
CA LEU A 58 -3.17 10.08 11.64
C LEU A 58 -4.33 9.07 11.65
N ALA A 59 -4.78 8.61 10.48
CA ALA A 59 -5.83 7.61 10.37
C ALA A 59 -5.42 6.28 11.02
N VAL A 60 -4.25 5.74 10.68
CA VAL A 60 -3.74 4.48 11.24
C VAL A 60 -3.52 4.61 12.74
N GLY A 61 -2.93 5.70 13.21
CA GLY A 61 -2.71 5.97 14.63
C GLY A 61 -4.02 6.10 15.42
N TYR A 62 -5.05 6.70 14.84
CA TYR A 62 -6.39 6.74 15.43
C TYR A 62 -7.01 5.35 15.50
N LEU A 63 -6.99 4.57 14.40
CA LEU A 63 -7.53 3.22 14.36
C LEU A 63 -6.86 2.30 15.38
N HIS A 64 -5.55 2.47 15.58
CA HIS A 64 -4.81 1.74 16.61
C HIS A 64 -5.29 2.12 18.03
N ARG A 65 -5.36 3.42 18.35
CA ARG A 65 -5.83 3.89 19.66
C ARG A 65 -7.29 3.51 19.95
N ALA A 66 -8.13 3.44 18.92
CA ALA A 66 -9.52 3.00 19.03
C ALA A 66 -9.67 1.48 19.18
N GLY A 67 -8.58 0.70 19.14
CA GLY A 67 -8.60 -0.76 19.18
C GLY A 67 -9.29 -1.42 17.98
N ILE A 68 -9.25 -0.74 16.84
CA ILE A 68 -9.78 -1.22 15.55
C ILE A 68 -8.71 -1.93 14.75
N LEU A 69 -7.49 -1.39 14.74
CA LEU A 69 -6.35 -1.89 13.98
C LEU A 69 -5.16 -2.12 14.92
N ASP A 70 -4.61 -3.30 14.87
CA ASP A 70 -3.33 -3.64 15.47
C ASP A 70 -2.36 -3.98 14.35
N CYS A 71 -1.30 -3.19 14.19
CA CYS A 71 -0.44 -3.29 13.01
C CYS A 71 1.03 -3.18 13.40
N ASP A 72 1.76 -4.28 13.20
CA ASP A 72 3.22 -4.28 13.25
C ASP A 72 3.78 -3.93 11.86
N MET A 73 4.41 -2.78 11.77
CA MET A 73 5.06 -2.27 10.56
C MET A 73 6.49 -1.77 10.82
N ALA A 74 7.12 -2.24 11.91
CA ALA A 74 8.45 -1.82 12.31
C ALA A 74 9.49 -2.06 11.18
N ALA A 75 9.34 -3.15 10.43
CA ALA A 75 10.23 -3.49 9.32
C ALA A 75 10.27 -2.39 8.23
N LEU A 76 9.18 -1.63 8.02
CA LEU A 76 9.15 -0.56 7.03
C LEU A 76 10.07 0.61 7.35
N THR A 77 10.48 0.79 8.61
CA THR A 77 11.39 1.87 9.02
C THR A 77 12.74 1.77 8.32
N THR A 78 13.21 0.56 8.03
CA THR A 78 14.49 0.30 7.37
C THR A 78 14.53 0.76 5.92
N ILE A 79 13.37 0.80 5.27
CA ILE A 79 13.23 1.21 3.86
C ILE A 79 12.57 2.57 3.66
N ALA A 80 12.06 3.20 4.73
CA ALA A 80 11.26 4.42 4.64
C ALA A 80 11.99 5.58 3.94
N GLN A 81 13.31 5.65 4.06
CA GLN A 81 14.14 6.70 3.42
C GLN A 81 14.83 6.25 2.12
N ARG A 82 14.72 4.98 1.75
CA ARG A 82 15.28 4.51 0.46
C ARG A 82 14.56 5.17 -0.70
N ARG A 83 15.28 5.38 -1.79
CA ARG A 83 14.82 6.05 -3.01
C ARG A 83 15.04 5.13 -4.20
N ASN A 84 14.40 5.43 -5.32
CA ASN A 84 14.51 4.67 -6.55
C ASN A 84 14.32 3.15 -6.30
N LEU A 85 13.24 2.81 -5.59
CA LEU A 85 12.96 1.45 -5.13
C LEU A 85 11.60 1.00 -5.65
N VAL A 86 11.55 -0.18 -6.24
CA VAL A 86 10.29 -0.85 -6.59
C VAL A 86 9.89 -1.74 -5.43
N LEU A 87 8.75 -1.44 -4.83
CA LEU A 87 8.14 -2.24 -3.77
C LEU A 87 7.13 -3.19 -4.39
N VAL A 88 7.31 -4.49 -4.16
CA VAL A 88 6.43 -5.53 -4.66
C VAL A 88 5.74 -6.19 -3.46
N ALA A 89 4.44 -6.00 -3.32
CA ALA A 89 3.68 -6.47 -2.18
C ALA A 89 2.51 -7.38 -2.59
N ASN A 90 2.17 -8.36 -1.75
CA ASN A 90 0.88 -9.05 -1.85
C ASN A 90 -0.26 -8.13 -1.38
N HIS A 91 -1.50 -8.39 -1.82
CA HIS A 91 -2.62 -7.47 -1.63
C HIS A 91 -3.85 -8.12 -1.00
N PRO A 92 -3.82 -8.45 0.31
CA PRO A 92 -4.97 -9.03 1.00
C PRO A 92 -6.14 -8.07 1.19
N SER A 93 -5.90 -6.76 1.37
CA SER A 93 -6.93 -5.79 1.72
C SER A 93 -6.68 -4.41 1.10
N ARG A 94 -7.73 -3.58 0.99
CA ARG A 94 -7.56 -2.15 0.63
C ARG A 94 -6.86 -1.34 1.72
N LEU A 95 -6.85 -1.81 2.97
CA LEU A 95 -6.13 -1.15 4.06
C LEU A 95 -4.61 -1.16 3.83
N ASP A 96 -4.09 -2.09 3.05
CA ASP A 96 -2.65 -2.23 2.78
C ASP A 96 -2.05 -0.93 2.25
N CYS A 97 -2.73 -0.29 1.28
CA CYS A 97 -2.28 0.99 0.73
C CYS A 97 -2.25 2.09 1.80
N LEU A 98 -3.24 2.14 2.72
CA LEU A 98 -3.29 3.12 3.79
C LEU A 98 -2.16 2.89 4.80
N ILE A 99 -1.95 1.63 5.20
CA ILE A 99 -0.91 1.23 6.15
C ILE A 99 0.48 1.56 5.57
N LEU A 100 0.76 1.12 4.33
CA LEU A 100 2.05 1.41 3.68
C LEU A 100 2.26 2.91 3.47
N ALA A 101 1.22 3.66 3.05
CA ALA A 101 1.30 5.11 2.89
C ALA A 101 1.59 5.84 4.21
N SER A 102 1.16 5.30 5.36
CA SER A 102 1.42 5.89 6.68
C SER A 102 2.89 5.81 7.09
N ALA A 103 3.62 4.80 6.61
CA ALA A 103 5.02 4.56 6.94
C ALA A 103 6.00 5.09 5.88
N LEU A 104 5.59 5.18 4.61
CA LEU A 104 6.46 5.43 3.45
C LEU A 104 6.16 6.80 2.80
N PRO A 105 6.83 7.89 3.22
CA PRO A 105 6.52 9.25 2.78
C PRO A 105 6.85 9.55 1.31
N HIS A 106 7.59 8.66 0.67
CA HIS A 106 8.00 8.78 -0.74
C HIS A 106 7.30 7.78 -1.66
N MET A 107 6.33 7.05 -1.11
CA MET A 107 5.61 6.02 -1.85
C MET A 107 4.66 6.61 -2.89
N VAL A 108 4.67 5.99 -4.05
CA VAL A 108 3.70 6.17 -5.15
C VAL A 108 3.18 4.79 -5.51
N CYS A 109 1.86 4.62 -5.60
CA CYS A 109 1.26 3.33 -5.91
C CYS A 109 0.64 3.33 -7.31
N VAL A 110 0.71 2.19 -7.99
CA VAL A 110 -0.07 1.94 -9.20
C VAL A 110 -1.50 1.64 -8.80
N THR A 111 -2.44 2.49 -9.21
CA THR A 111 -3.82 2.53 -8.72
C THR A 111 -4.82 2.26 -9.85
N LYS A 112 -5.86 1.45 -9.59
CA LYS A 112 -6.92 1.16 -10.57
C LYS A 112 -7.56 2.43 -11.13
N ALA A 113 -7.86 2.43 -12.43
CA ALA A 113 -8.50 3.54 -13.13
C ALA A 113 -9.79 4.03 -12.42
N SER A 114 -10.60 3.10 -11.90
CA SER A 114 -11.83 3.44 -11.18
C SER A 114 -11.63 4.23 -9.88
N ILE A 115 -10.47 4.13 -9.23
CA ILE A 115 -10.11 4.93 -8.04
C ILE A 115 -9.49 6.25 -8.48
N TRP A 116 -8.66 6.20 -9.52
CA TRP A 116 -8.02 7.37 -10.12
C TRP A 116 -9.02 8.41 -10.63
N GLU A 117 -10.13 7.96 -11.20
CA GLU A 117 -11.17 8.81 -11.78
C GLU A 117 -12.16 9.35 -10.75
N ARG A 118 -12.26 8.73 -9.58
CA ARG A 118 -13.16 9.20 -8.51
C ARG A 118 -12.72 10.56 -7.97
N GLY A 119 -13.70 11.49 -7.86
CA GLY A 119 -13.49 12.91 -7.61
C GLY A 119 -12.49 13.25 -6.48
N VAL A 120 -12.83 12.90 -5.24
CA VAL A 120 -12.08 13.33 -4.04
C VAL A 120 -10.71 12.66 -3.95
N LEU A 121 -10.65 11.37 -3.71
CA LEU A 121 -9.39 10.64 -3.55
C LEU A 121 -8.55 10.63 -4.84
N GLY A 122 -9.19 10.49 -6.00
CA GLY A 122 -8.49 10.50 -7.29
C GLY A 122 -7.73 11.81 -7.54
N SER A 123 -8.28 12.95 -7.14
CA SER A 123 -7.63 14.26 -7.23
C SER A 123 -6.33 14.28 -6.40
N THR A 124 -6.40 13.80 -5.17
CA THR A 124 -5.24 13.69 -4.28
C THR A 124 -4.16 12.76 -4.85
N LEU A 125 -4.55 11.58 -5.34
CA LEU A 125 -3.61 10.62 -5.91
C LEU A 125 -2.90 11.18 -7.16
N ARG A 126 -3.64 11.85 -8.06
CA ARG A 126 -3.05 12.54 -9.21
C ARG A 126 -2.04 13.61 -8.79
N THR A 127 -2.40 14.43 -7.81
CA THR A 127 -1.53 15.49 -7.31
C THR A 127 -0.27 14.95 -6.63
N ALA A 128 -0.36 13.79 -5.96
CA ALA A 128 0.77 13.10 -5.37
C ALA A 128 1.66 12.36 -6.40
N GLY A 129 1.21 12.25 -7.66
CA GLY A 129 1.95 11.57 -8.72
C GLY A 129 1.80 10.04 -8.71
N TYR A 130 0.70 9.53 -8.13
CA TYR A 130 0.38 8.11 -8.22
C TYR A 130 0.17 7.72 -9.69
N VAL A 131 0.32 6.47 -10.01
CA VAL A 131 0.28 5.97 -11.40
C VAL A 131 -1.06 5.29 -11.66
N ARG A 132 -1.74 5.67 -12.75
CA ARG A 132 -2.95 5.00 -13.18
C ARG A 132 -2.63 3.62 -13.73
N HIS A 133 -3.33 2.61 -13.28
CA HIS A 133 -3.27 1.27 -13.84
C HIS A 133 -4.13 1.19 -15.11
N ASP A 134 -3.43 1.20 -16.24
CA ASP A 134 -3.97 0.92 -17.57
C ASP A 134 -3.30 -0.34 -18.15
N SER A 135 -3.01 -0.35 -19.45
CA SER A 135 -2.15 -1.39 -20.03
C SER A 135 -0.70 -1.23 -19.55
N LEU A 136 0.06 -2.33 -19.52
CA LEU A 136 1.48 -2.34 -19.11
C LEU A 136 2.30 -1.26 -19.82
N LEU A 137 2.11 -1.08 -21.12
CA LEU A 137 2.83 -0.07 -21.91
C LEU A 137 2.56 1.37 -21.42
N LYS A 138 1.34 1.67 -20.99
CA LYS A 138 0.95 2.99 -20.50
C LYS A 138 1.44 3.27 -19.07
N ILE A 139 1.71 2.22 -18.29
CA ILE A 139 2.21 2.35 -16.91
C ILE A 139 3.71 2.68 -16.89
N ILE A 140 4.50 2.16 -17.81
CA ILE A 140 5.97 2.27 -17.79
C ILE A 140 6.43 3.73 -17.78
N GLY A 141 5.84 4.60 -18.59
CA GLY A 141 6.23 6.02 -18.66
C GLY A 141 6.04 6.76 -17.33
N PRO A 142 4.81 6.81 -16.78
CA PRO A 142 4.54 7.46 -15.50
C PRO A 142 5.28 6.83 -14.30
N ALA A 143 5.43 5.51 -14.27
CA ALA A 143 6.20 4.80 -13.24
C ALA A 143 7.69 5.18 -13.30
N SER A 144 8.24 5.26 -14.50
CA SER A 144 9.62 5.71 -14.74
C SER A 144 9.83 7.15 -14.27
N GLN A 145 8.87 8.03 -14.52
CA GLN A 145 8.94 9.41 -14.04
C GLN A 145 8.95 9.46 -12.51
N SER A 146 8.08 8.69 -11.85
CA SER A 146 8.03 8.64 -10.39
C SER A 146 9.36 8.18 -9.78
N LEU A 147 9.97 7.14 -10.32
CA LEU A 147 11.28 6.65 -9.86
C LEU A 147 12.40 7.70 -10.08
N ARG A 148 12.38 8.43 -11.20
CA ARG A 148 13.33 9.56 -11.44
C ARG A 148 13.14 10.71 -10.45
N GLU A 149 11.98 10.83 -9.83
CA GLU A 149 11.68 11.80 -8.77
C GLU A 149 12.00 11.26 -7.36
N ASP A 150 12.87 10.27 -7.27
CA ASP A 150 13.29 9.64 -6.01
C ASP A 150 12.14 9.03 -5.21
N CYS A 151 11.16 8.46 -5.87
CA CYS A 151 10.04 7.79 -5.22
C CYS A 151 10.32 6.31 -4.97
N GLN A 152 9.49 5.74 -4.11
CA GLN A 152 9.29 4.30 -3.98
C GLN A 152 8.03 3.94 -4.75
N LEU A 153 8.14 3.05 -5.72
CA LEU A 153 7.00 2.64 -6.55
C LEU A 153 6.41 1.34 -6.02
N LEU A 154 5.23 1.42 -5.40
CA LEU A 154 4.49 0.25 -4.93
C LEU A 154 3.66 -0.36 -6.07
N LEU A 155 3.84 -1.66 -6.26
CA LEU A 155 3.02 -2.48 -7.14
C LEU A 155 2.47 -3.70 -6.40
N PHE A 156 1.25 -4.05 -6.72
CA PHE A 156 0.62 -5.31 -6.35
C PHE A 156 0.57 -6.20 -7.61
N PRO A 157 1.53 -7.11 -7.80
CA PRO A 157 1.70 -7.82 -9.06
C PRO A 157 0.56 -8.79 -9.38
N GLU A 158 -0.26 -9.14 -8.39
CA GLU A 158 -1.46 -9.95 -8.57
C GLU A 158 -2.56 -9.24 -9.40
N GLY A 159 -2.47 -7.90 -9.56
CA GLY A 159 -3.46 -7.07 -10.26
C GLY A 159 -4.84 -6.98 -9.59
N THR A 160 -5.13 -7.86 -8.65
CA THR A 160 -6.36 -7.87 -7.84
C THR A 160 -6.03 -8.22 -6.39
N ARG A 161 -6.94 -7.96 -5.47
CA ARG A 161 -6.80 -8.40 -4.08
C ARG A 161 -7.04 -9.91 -3.99
N SER A 162 -6.26 -10.58 -3.15
CA SER A 162 -6.52 -11.98 -2.80
C SER A 162 -7.85 -12.09 -2.05
N ARG A 163 -8.56 -13.21 -2.17
CA ARG A 163 -9.66 -13.53 -1.25
C ARG A 163 -9.07 -13.99 0.08
N ALA A 164 -9.81 -13.75 1.16
CA ALA A 164 -9.38 -14.20 2.48
C ALA A 164 -9.17 -15.73 2.48
N GLY A 165 -7.95 -16.18 2.80
CA GLY A 165 -7.59 -17.61 2.83
C GLY A 165 -7.18 -18.21 1.48
N GLU A 166 -7.21 -17.47 0.39
CA GLU A 166 -6.70 -17.95 -0.91
C GLU A 166 -5.19 -17.64 -1.08
N GLN A 167 -4.53 -18.48 -1.85
CA GLN A 167 -3.13 -18.24 -2.26
C GLN A 167 -3.04 -16.99 -3.14
N ALA A 168 -1.87 -16.36 -3.16
CA ALA A 168 -1.57 -15.27 -4.07
C ALA A 168 -1.84 -15.69 -5.52
N GLY A 169 -2.54 -14.83 -6.26
CA GLY A 169 -2.80 -15.06 -7.67
C GLY A 169 -1.53 -15.00 -8.53
N PRO A 170 -1.61 -15.33 -9.82
CA PRO A 170 -0.47 -15.30 -10.73
C PRO A 170 0.14 -13.88 -10.78
N ILE A 171 1.46 -13.83 -10.76
CA ILE A 171 2.23 -12.58 -10.76
C ILE A 171 2.35 -12.03 -12.17
N GLN A 172 2.02 -10.75 -12.37
CA GLN A 172 2.18 -10.05 -13.63
C GLN A 172 3.59 -9.46 -13.79
N PRO A 173 4.17 -9.48 -15.01
CA PRO A 173 5.57 -9.11 -15.26
C PRO A 173 5.85 -7.60 -15.16
N GLY A 174 4.85 -6.76 -14.96
CA GLY A 174 4.97 -5.30 -15.03
C GLY A 174 6.02 -4.69 -14.11
N PHE A 175 6.18 -5.23 -12.90
CA PHE A 175 7.16 -4.72 -11.95
C PHE A 175 8.60 -5.02 -12.40
N ALA A 176 8.85 -6.20 -12.97
CA ALA A 176 10.17 -6.57 -13.47
C ALA A 176 10.59 -5.71 -14.66
N ALA A 177 9.69 -5.46 -15.59
CA ALA A 177 9.93 -4.57 -16.73
C ALA A 177 10.25 -3.12 -16.30
N ILE A 178 9.54 -2.62 -15.28
CA ILE A 178 9.80 -1.30 -14.71
C ILE A 178 11.18 -1.26 -14.02
N ALA A 179 11.47 -2.26 -13.18
CA ALA A 179 12.75 -2.35 -12.46
C ALA A 179 13.93 -2.40 -13.43
N GLN A 180 13.85 -3.24 -14.48
CA GLN A 180 14.86 -3.32 -15.55
C GLN A 180 15.07 -1.99 -16.28
N ARG A 181 13.96 -1.36 -16.70
CA ARG A 181 14.03 -0.11 -17.46
C ARG A 181 14.67 1.02 -16.66
N MET A 182 14.36 1.08 -15.37
CA MET A 182 14.82 2.15 -14.48
C MET A 182 16.10 1.83 -13.73
N ARG A 183 16.62 0.60 -13.85
CA ARG A 183 17.73 0.11 -13.02
C ARG A 183 17.45 0.34 -11.53
N ALA A 184 16.23 0.02 -11.12
CA ALA A 184 15.77 0.20 -9.76
C ALA A 184 15.86 -1.13 -9.00
N ASP A 185 16.30 -1.06 -7.74
CA ASP A 185 16.24 -2.21 -6.83
C ASP A 185 14.78 -2.61 -6.57
N VAL A 186 14.58 -3.88 -6.26
CA VAL A 186 13.26 -4.43 -5.91
C VAL A 186 13.28 -4.91 -4.48
N GLN A 187 12.28 -4.53 -3.69
CA GLN A 187 12.06 -5.01 -2.33
C GLN A 187 10.72 -5.70 -2.22
N VAL A 188 10.72 -6.95 -1.80
CA VAL A 188 9.49 -7.67 -1.49
C VAL A 188 8.96 -7.20 -0.13
N VAL A 189 7.66 -6.94 -0.07
CA VAL A 189 6.93 -6.59 1.14
C VAL A 189 5.83 -7.62 1.35
N LEU A 190 5.83 -8.27 2.49
CA LEU A 190 4.86 -9.31 2.84
C LEU A 190 3.87 -8.74 3.85
N ILE A 191 2.59 -8.78 3.51
CA ILE A 191 1.49 -8.28 4.33
C ILE A 191 0.66 -9.45 4.83
N GLU A 192 0.62 -9.65 6.14
CA GLU A 192 -0.13 -10.70 6.80
C GLU A 192 -1.33 -10.13 7.52
N THR A 193 -2.48 -10.76 7.32
CA THR A 193 -3.68 -10.44 8.06
C THR A 193 -4.65 -11.62 8.02
N GLN A 194 -5.34 -11.85 9.13
CA GLN A 194 -6.48 -12.77 9.21
C GLN A 194 -7.81 -12.01 9.05
N SER A 195 -7.76 -10.69 8.97
CA SER A 195 -8.98 -9.89 8.83
C SER A 195 -9.52 -9.97 7.41
N PRO A 196 -10.80 -10.35 7.24
CA PRO A 196 -11.45 -10.33 5.93
C PRO A 196 -11.83 -8.92 5.49
N TYR A 197 -11.65 -7.90 6.32
CA TYR A 197 -12.12 -6.55 6.06
C TYR A 197 -11.46 -5.94 4.82
N LEU A 198 -12.31 -5.45 3.92
CA LEU A 198 -11.90 -4.87 2.63
C LEU A 198 -11.09 -5.80 1.71
N SER A 199 -11.10 -7.13 1.97
CA SER A 199 -10.69 -8.15 0.99
C SER A 199 -11.64 -8.15 -0.22
N GLN A 200 -11.40 -8.99 -1.20
CA GLN A 200 -12.28 -9.10 -2.36
C GLN A 200 -13.68 -9.57 -1.94
N GLY A 201 -14.71 -8.80 -2.32
CA GLY A 201 -16.11 -9.14 -2.03
C GLY A 201 -16.61 -8.74 -0.63
N TRP A 202 -15.75 -8.31 0.31
CA TRP A 202 -16.21 -7.91 1.64
C TRP A 202 -16.96 -6.56 1.60
N PRO A 203 -18.20 -6.50 2.16
CA PRO A 203 -18.97 -5.26 2.21
C PRO A 203 -18.32 -4.22 3.12
N PHE A 204 -18.23 -2.96 2.64
CA PHE A 204 -17.54 -1.87 3.37
C PHE A 204 -18.11 -1.61 4.77
N LEU A 205 -19.43 -1.67 4.94
CA LEU A 205 -20.09 -1.40 6.21
C LEU A 205 -20.19 -2.65 7.12
N ARG A 206 -19.79 -3.83 6.65
CA ARG A 206 -19.81 -5.03 7.47
C ARG A 206 -18.62 -5.02 8.43
N ARG A 207 -18.89 -4.99 9.72
CA ARG A 207 -17.87 -5.01 10.78
C ARG A 207 -17.13 -6.35 10.79
N PRO A 208 -15.78 -6.36 10.75
CA PRO A 208 -14.98 -7.56 10.97
C PRO A 208 -14.82 -7.86 12.47
N PRO A 209 -14.25 -9.02 12.85
CA PRO A 209 -13.66 -9.23 14.16
C PRO A 209 -12.61 -8.14 14.46
N LEU A 210 -12.57 -7.66 15.72
CA LEU A 210 -11.67 -6.59 16.15
C LEU A 210 -10.81 -7.07 17.33
N PRO A 211 -9.55 -6.58 17.43
CA PRO A 211 -8.85 -5.72 16.48
C PRO A 211 -8.50 -6.47 15.20
N MET A 212 -8.45 -5.73 14.07
CA MET A 212 -7.87 -6.24 12.84
C MET A 212 -6.35 -6.28 12.97
N ARG A 213 -5.76 -7.46 12.91
CA ARG A 213 -4.32 -7.62 13.06
C ARG A 213 -3.63 -7.65 11.70
N TYR A 214 -2.55 -6.87 11.60
CA TYR A 214 -1.68 -6.81 10.43
C TYR A 214 -0.23 -6.94 10.87
N ARG A 215 0.54 -7.76 10.14
CA ARG A 215 1.98 -7.82 10.28
C ARG A 215 2.60 -7.55 8.91
N ILE A 216 3.55 -6.62 8.86
CA ILE A 216 4.27 -6.28 7.64
C ILE A 216 5.73 -6.63 7.84
N THR A 217 6.23 -7.52 6.99
CA THR A 217 7.62 -7.95 7.00
C THR A 217 8.26 -7.67 5.64
N LEU A 218 9.58 -7.56 5.64
CA LEU A 218 10.34 -7.45 4.39
C LEU A 218 10.82 -8.84 3.99
N GLY A 219 10.47 -9.23 2.78
CA GLY A 219 11.08 -10.36 2.10
C GLY A 219 12.44 -9.98 1.53
N PRO A 220 13.03 -10.81 0.65
CA PRO A 220 14.31 -10.53 0.03
C PRO A 220 14.27 -9.24 -0.80
N GLY A 221 15.40 -8.52 -0.76
CA GLY A 221 15.70 -7.43 -1.68
C GLY A 221 16.53 -7.95 -2.85
N PHE A 222 16.26 -7.42 -4.02
CA PHE A 222 16.98 -7.74 -5.25
C PHE A 222 17.61 -6.48 -5.82
N CYS A 223 18.87 -6.57 -6.24
CA CYS A 223 19.49 -5.51 -7.01
C CYS A 223 18.79 -5.33 -8.36
N ALA A 224 18.93 -4.17 -8.93
CA ALA A 224 18.36 -3.84 -10.24
C ALA A 224 18.67 -4.94 -11.28
N PRO A 225 17.67 -5.56 -11.89
CA PRO A 225 17.89 -6.65 -12.84
C PRO A 225 18.52 -6.11 -14.13
N SER A 226 19.32 -6.94 -14.79
CA SER A 226 19.86 -6.65 -16.11
C SER A 226 18.74 -6.54 -17.15
N ARG A 227 19.03 -5.88 -18.29
CA ARG A 227 18.01 -5.64 -19.34
C ARG A 227 17.75 -6.86 -20.26
N ASP A 228 18.20 -8.03 -19.86
CA ASP A 228 17.93 -9.27 -20.55
C ASP A 228 16.68 -9.96 -20.03
N GLU A 229 16.08 -10.78 -20.87
CA GLU A 229 14.83 -11.47 -20.55
C GLU A 229 15.00 -12.51 -19.43
N ALA A 230 16.15 -13.16 -19.35
CA ALA A 230 16.44 -14.16 -18.35
C ALA A 230 16.47 -13.58 -16.92
N SER A 231 17.11 -12.41 -16.77
CA SER A 231 17.16 -11.67 -15.50
C SER A 231 15.76 -11.23 -15.05
N GLY A 232 14.91 -10.77 -15.98
CA GLY A 232 13.52 -10.42 -15.67
C GLY A 232 12.69 -11.62 -15.22
N ARG A 233 12.80 -12.76 -15.88
CA ARG A 233 12.13 -14.00 -15.49
C ARG A 233 12.61 -14.52 -14.14
N ALA A 234 13.92 -14.56 -13.91
CA ALA A 234 14.50 -15.00 -12.65
C ALA A 234 13.99 -14.15 -11.46
N LEU A 235 13.87 -12.84 -11.65
CA LEU A 235 13.28 -11.96 -10.65
C LEU A 235 11.80 -12.29 -10.38
N MET A 236 11.01 -12.51 -11.43
CA MET A 236 9.60 -12.90 -11.29
C MET A 236 9.45 -14.20 -10.50
N ASP A 237 10.19 -15.23 -10.89
CA ASP A 237 10.15 -16.56 -10.22
C ASP A 237 10.58 -16.44 -8.75
N ALA A 238 11.57 -15.60 -8.45
CA ALA A 238 12.02 -15.38 -7.08
C ALA A 238 10.94 -14.70 -6.23
N VAL A 239 10.26 -13.67 -6.76
CA VAL A 239 9.15 -12.99 -6.07
C VAL A 239 7.96 -13.92 -5.88
N GLU A 240 7.62 -14.73 -6.90
CA GLU A 240 6.53 -15.70 -6.82
C GLU A 240 6.77 -16.74 -5.72
N ARG A 241 7.98 -17.29 -5.65
CA ARG A 241 8.36 -18.21 -4.57
C ARG A 241 8.23 -17.57 -3.18
N CYS A 242 8.52 -16.27 -3.04
CA CYS A 242 8.35 -15.55 -1.76
C CYS A 242 6.87 -15.48 -1.35
N PHE A 243 5.96 -15.26 -2.30
CA PHE A 243 4.54 -15.20 -2.00
C PHE A 243 3.94 -16.58 -1.72
N GLN A 244 4.41 -17.63 -2.40
CA GLN A 244 3.96 -19.01 -2.20
C GLN A 244 4.41 -19.58 -0.86
N LYS A 245 5.68 -19.38 -0.46
CA LYS A 245 6.20 -19.84 0.86
C LYS A 245 5.39 -19.33 2.04
N LYS A 246 4.85 -18.11 1.94
CA LYS A 246 4.02 -17.50 2.97
C LYS A 246 2.67 -18.18 3.15
N THR A 247 2.16 -18.87 2.14
CA THR A 247 0.83 -19.49 2.17
C THR A 247 0.85 -20.90 2.79
N SER A 248 2.04 -21.44 3.13
CA SER A 248 2.17 -22.73 3.81
C SER A 248 1.79 -22.61 5.30
N PRO A 249 1.00 -23.56 5.86
CA PRO A 249 0.41 -23.46 7.19
C PRO A 249 1.36 -23.48 8.39
N GLN A 250 2.68 -23.62 8.20
CA GLN A 250 3.64 -23.85 9.29
C GLN A 250 3.91 -22.63 10.19
N ASP A 251 3.60 -21.40 9.76
CA ASP A 251 3.88 -20.19 10.56
C ASP A 251 2.64 -19.62 11.29
N GLY A 252 1.54 -20.35 11.28
CA GLY A 252 0.26 -19.93 11.90
C GLY A 252 0.11 -20.22 13.40
N GLU A 253 1.02 -20.97 14.00
CA GLU A 253 0.90 -21.35 15.42
C GLU A 253 1.37 -20.27 16.39
N ASP A 254 2.31 -19.42 16.01
CA ASP A 254 2.82 -18.35 16.89
C ASP A 254 1.87 -17.18 17.14
N LEU A 255 0.79 -17.06 16.35
CA LEU A 255 -0.21 -15.99 16.50
C LEU A 255 -1.36 -16.33 17.43
N LYS A 256 -1.45 -17.57 17.92
CA LYS A 256 -2.51 -18.01 18.84
C LYS A 256 -2.15 -17.87 20.32
N ASN A 257 -0.85 -17.68 20.64
CA ASN A 257 -0.34 -17.73 22.02
C ASN A 257 0.25 -16.40 22.53
N THR A 258 -0.15 -15.26 21.99
CA THR A 258 0.20 -13.94 22.55
C THR A 258 -1.11 -13.08 22.62
#